data_2d1de324cf795f7792cc8163b20d3c85
#
_entry.id   2d1de324cf795f7792cc8163b20d3c85
#
_cell.length_a   1.000
_cell.length_b   1.000
_cell.length_c   1.000
_cell.angle_alpha   90.00
_cell.angle_beta   90.00
_cell.angle_gamma   90.00
#
_symmetry.space_group_name_H-M   'P 1'
#
loop_
_entity.id
_entity.type
_entity.pdbx_description
1 polymer ?
#
loop_
_entity_poly.entity_id
_entity_poly.type
_entity_poly.pdbx_seq_one_letter_code
_entity_poly.pdbx_strand_id
1 'polypeptide(L)'
;MNVLVIGNGGREHALAWKLSQSPRVGKVFVAPGNAGTALEPNLTNVPITDIDVLVAFAQREQIQLTVVGPEAPLSKGVVDAFRKAGLKIFGPTKAAAQLESSKDFAKAFMKRHGIPTADYETFSDAAKAHAYIDAKGAPIVIKADGLAAGKGVVVAMSLQEAHDAVDSMLSDNKLGDAGARVVIEEFLTGEEASFIVMVDGKNVLALASSQDHKRLKDHDEGPNTGGMGAYSPAPVVTPEIHAKAMREVIMPTVQGMARDGIIYTGFLYAGLMISPEGQLKTLEFNCRMGDPETQPIMLRLKSDLVNLVEHAVEGSLDKVEAEWDRRVALGIVMAAANYPDTPRTGDVITGATPEVEDGHVFHAGTKLNADGQPMTSGGRVLCVTAFGETFKAAQKRAYELLAGVNFDGEQHRTDIGWRAITRK
;
A
#
# COMPACT_ATOMS: atom_id res chain seq x y z
N MET A 1 13.52 -8.70 22.01
CA MET A 1 12.83 -9.64 21.11
C MET A 1 13.37 -9.51 19.69
N ASN A 2 13.25 -10.57 18.90
CA ASN A 2 13.59 -10.58 17.48
C ASN A 2 12.31 -10.47 16.66
N VAL A 3 12.33 -9.59 15.67
CA VAL A 3 11.19 -9.31 14.80
C VAL A 3 11.59 -9.56 13.35
N LEU A 4 10.66 -10.05 12.54
CA LEU A 4 10.83 -10.24 11.10
C LEU A 4 9.83 -9.39 10.34
N VAL A 5 10.30 -8.67 9.33
CA VAL A 5 9.46 -7.98 8.34
C VAL A 5 9.67 -8.66 7.00
N ILE A 6 8.58 -9.08 6.37
CA ILE A 6 8.61 -9.73 5.05
C ILE A 6 8.38 -8.67 3.98
N GLY A 7 9.29 -8.59 3.02
CA GLY A 7 9.23 -7.71 1.87
C GLY A 7 10.53 -6.94 1.62
N ASN A 8 10.53 -6.12 0.58
CA ASN A 8 11.73 -5.41 0.11
C ASN A 8 11.45 -3.98 -0.39
N GLY A 9 10.25 -3.46 -0.20
CA GLY A 9 9.86 -2.14 -0.69
C GLY A 9 10.02 -1.03 0.35
N GLY A 10 9.62 0.17 -0.03
CA GLY A 10 9.66 1.34 0.85
C GLY A 10 8.74 1.22 2.06
N ARG A 11 7.59 0.59 1.87
CA ARG A 11 6.66 0.24 2.96
C ARG A 11 7.34 -0.66 3.99
N GLU A 12 8.05 -1.69 3.56
CA GLU A 12 8.75 -2.61 4.45
C GLU A 12 9.91 -1.94 5.16
N HIS A 13 10.64 -1.06 4.47
CA HIS A 13 11.69 -0.26 5.10
C HIS A 13 11.09 0.60 6.23
N ALA A 14 9.99 1.30 5.97
CA ALA A 14 9.32 2.13 6.98
C ALA A 14 8.78 1.32 8.17
N LEU A 15 8.17 0.16 7.91
CA LEU A 15 7.69 -0.74 8.98
C LEU A 15 8.85 -1.26 9.83
N ALA A 16 9.91 -1.74 9.21
CA ALA A 16 11.08 -2.26 9.91
C ALA A 16 11.79 -1.18 10.73
N TRP A 17 11.96 0.01 10.15
CA TRP A 17 12.51 1.17 10.84
C TRP A 17 11.69 1.54 12.08
N LYS A 18 10.35 1.57 11.94
CA LYS A 18 9.47 1.89 13.07
C LYS A 18 9.49 0.82 14.15
N LEU A 19 9.46 -0.46 13.78
CA LEU A 19 9.57 -1.57 14.73
C LEU A 19 10.89 -1.55 15.49
N SER A 20 11.98 -1.18 14.83
CA SER A 20 13.33 -1.09 15.44
C SER A 20 13.45 0.00 16.52
N GLN A 21 12.53 0.96 16.54
CA GLN A 21 12.51 2.02 17.56
C GLN A 21 11.94 1.54 18.91
N SER A 22 11.30 0.39 18.95
CA SER A 22 10.79 -0.18 20.21
C SER A 22 11.97 -0.55 21.12
N PRO A 23 11.95 -0.12 22.42
CA PRO A 23 12.99 -0.51 23.37
C PRO A 23 13.00 -2.02 23.67
N ARG A 24 11.94 -2.73 23.29
CA ARG A 24 11.79 -4.19 23.47
C ARG A 24 12.45 -4.99 22.36
N VAL A 25 12.79 -4.37 21.24
CA VAL A 25 13.35 -5.03 20.06
C VAL A 25 14.88 -4.99 20.11
N GLY A 26 15.49 -6.17 20.10
CA GLY A 26 16.93 -6.31 19.99
C GLY A 26 17.39 -6.33 18.53
N LYS A 27 16.61 -6.97 17.66
CA LYS A 27 16.94 -7.13 16.24
C LYS A 27 15.70 -7.19 15.36
N VAL A 28 15.76 -6.52 14.23
CA VAL A 28 14.77 -6.62 13.15
C VAL A 28 15.45 -7.23 11.93
N PHE A 29 14.92 -8.37 11.49
CA PHE A 29 15.29 -8.98 10.21
C PHE A 29 14.30 -8.52 9.13
N VAL A 30 14.81 -8.26 7.93
CA VAL A 30 13.99 -7.90 6.77
C VAL A 30 14.26 -8.89 5.64
N ALA A 31 13.24 -9.56 5.17
CA ALA A 31 13.36 -10.62 4.18
C ALA A 31 12.57 -10.31 2.90
N PRO A 32 13.24 -10.04 1.76
CA PRO A 32 14.68 -10.02 1.58
C PRO A 32 15.35 -8.67 1.92
N GLY A 33 14.59 -7.59 2.14
CA GLY A 33 15.11 -6.26 2.37
C GLY A 33 15.65 -5.58 1.10
N ASN A 34 16.24 -4.42 1.27
CA ASN A 34 16.82 -3.60 0.20
C ASN A 34 18.09 -2.88 0.69
N ALA A 35 18.65 -1.99 -0.12
CA ALA A 35 19.84 -1.25 0.27
C ALA A 35 19.63 -0.37 1.51
N GLY A 36 18.45 0.25 1.64
CA GLY A 36 18.15 1.10 2.79
C GLY A 36 18.05 0.32 4.09
N THR A 37 17.40 -0.84 4.08
CA THR A 37 17.33 -1.70 5.26
C THR A 37 18.71 -2.27 5.64
N ALA A 38 19.59 -2.49 4.65
CA ALA A 38 20.97 -2.88 4.90
C ALA A 38 21.81 -1.75 5.54
N LEU A 39 21.46 -0.49 5.27
CA LEU A 39 22.17 0.69 5.79
C LEU A 39 21.69 1.15 7.17
N GLU A 40 20.55 0.68 7.63
CA GLU A 40 20.02 0.99 8.96
C GLU A 40 20.72 0.17 10.04
N PRO A 41 21.20 0.81 11.13
CA PRO A 41 22.04 0.12 12.12
C PRO A 41 21.37 -1.03 12.86
N ASN A 42 20.03 -1.00 13.00
CA ASN A 42 19.28 -1.99 13.77
C ASN A 42 18.54 -3.00 12.90
N LEU A 43 18.72 -2.94 11.58
CA LEU A 43 18.07 -3.83 10.62
C LEU A 43 19.10 -4.78 10.00
N THR A 44 18.67 -6.01 9.73
CA THR A 44 19.50 -7.02 9.06
C THR A 44 18.72 -7.68 7.94
N ASN A 45 19.24 -7.58 6.72
CA ASN A 45 18.62 -8.25 5.58
C ASN A 45 18.86 -9.75 5.61
N VAL A 46 17.86 -10.50 5.16
CA VAL A 46 17.92 -11.97 5.02
C VAL A 46 17.43 -12.32 3.61
N PRO A 47 18.26 -12.93 2.76
CA PRO A 47 17.93 -13.16 1.34
C PRO A 47 16.98 -14.36 1.17
N ILE A 48 15.81 -14.32 1.79
CA ILE A 48 14.81 -15.40 1.79
C ILE A 48 13.49 -14.82 1.29
N THR A 49 12.88 -15.51 0.32
CA THR A 49 11.56 -15.18 -0.22
C THR A 49 10.59 -16.37 -0.17
N ASP A 50 11.11 -17.61 -0.13
CA ASP A 50 10.30 -18.83 -0.04
C ASP A 50 9.64 -18.94 1.33
N ILE A 51 8.34 -19.24 1.35
CA ILE A 51 7.54 -19.29 2.59
C ILE A 51 8.04 -20.37 3.55
N ASP A 52 8.32 -21.58 3.07
CA ASP A 52 8.76 -22.67 3.92
C ASP A 52 10.15 -22.40 4.52
N VAL A 53 11.02 -21.76 3.74
CA VAL A 53 12.34 -21.33 4.20
C VAL A 53 12.23 -20.17 5.20
N LEU A 54 11.27 -19.26 5.03
CA LEU A 54 10.97 -18.22 6.02
C LEU A 54 10.49 -18.78 7.34
N VAL A 55 9.62 -19.80 7.32
CA VAL A 55 9.16 -20.51 8.53
C VAL A 55 10.34 -21.12 9.27
N ALA A 56 11.20 -21.86 8.56
CA ALA A 56 12.39 -22.47 9.15
C ALA A 56 13.35 -21.45 9.73
N PHE A 57 13.57 -20.33 9.03
CA PHE A 57 14.35 -19.19 9.52
C PHE A 57 13.78 -18.61 10.81
N ALA A 58 12.47 -18.36 10.84
CA ALA A 58 11.80 -17.79 12.00
C ALA A 58 11.88 -18.70 13.23
N GLN A 59 11.81 -20.01 13.04
CA GLN A 59 12.01 -21.00 14.11
C GLN A 59 13.45 -21.00 14.62
N ARG A 60 14.42 -21.04 13.71
CA ARG A 60 15.86 -21.08 14.06
C ARG A 60 16.32 -19.80 14.77
N GLU A 61 15.92 -18.65 14.29
CA GLU A 61 16.29 -17.33 14.85
C GLU A 61 15.37 -16.90 16.01
N GLN A 62 14.44 -17.74 16.42
CA GLN A 62 13.50 -17.45 17.51
C GLN A 62 12.76 -16.13 17.31
N ILE A 63 12.20 -15.93 16.11
CA ILE A 63 11.41 -14.75 15.79
C ILE A 63 10.14 -14.78 16.64
N GLN A 64 9.92 -13.72 17.40
CA GLN A 64 8.77 -13.59 18.31
C GLN A 64 7.57 -12.90 17.67
N LEU A 65 7.79 -12.13 16.61
CA LEU A 65 6.76 -11.42 15.88
C LEU A 65 7.17 -11.22 14.43
N THR A 66 6.26 -11.51 13.51
CA THR A 66 6.46 -11.26 12.07
C THR A 66 5.38 -10.34 11.55
N VAL A 67 5.77 -9.37 10.74
CA VAL A 67 4.87 -8.43 10.05
C VAL A 67 5.06 -8.58 8.55
N VAL A 68 3.96 -8.75 7.82
CA VAL A 68 4.00 -8.91 6.37
C VAL A 68 3.74 -7.58 5.69
N GLY A 69 4.63 -7.18 4.78
CA GLY A 69 4.49 -5.94 4.02
C GLY A 69 3.65 -6.08 2.76
N PRO A 70 4.07 -6.90 1.76
CA PRO A 70 3.43 -6.94 0.44
C PRO A 70 2.29 -7.97 0.34
N GLU A 71 1.50 -7.81 -0.71
CA GLU A 71 0.34 -8.66 -1.01
C GLU A 71 0.69 -10.08 -1.50
N ALA A 72 1.78 -10.23 -2.23
CA ALA A 72 2.12 -11.51 -2.85
C ALA A 72 2.28 -12.67 -1.84
N PRO A 73 3.09 -12.54 -0.78
CA PRO A 73 3.18 -13.60 0.22
C PRO A 73 1.87 -13.83 0.99
N LEU A 74 1.05 -12.80 1.20
CA LEU A 74 -0.26 -12.95 1.82
C LEU A 74 -1.18 -13.82 0.97
N SER A 75 -1.25 -13.57 -0.33
CA SER A 75 -2.06 -14.34 -1.27
C SER A 75 -1.59 -15.78 -1.43
N LYS A 76 -0.32 -16.06 -1.11
CA LYS A 76 0.29 -17.41 -1.14
C LYS A 76 0.18 -18.15 0.17
N GLY A 77 -0.36 -17.55 1.23
CA GLY A 77 -0.63 -18.21 2.49
C GLY A 77 0.51 -18.18 3.50
N VAL A 78 1.37 -17.15 3.49
CA VAL A 78 2.47 -17.02 4.46
C VAL A 78 1.97 -16.99 5.90
N VAL A 79 0.84 -16.31 6.15
CA VAL A 79 0.24 -16.23 7.49
C VAL A 79 -0.25 -17.60 7.96
N ASP A 80 -0.92 -18.34 7.08
CA ASP A 80 -1.37 -19.71 7.36
C ASP A 80 -0.19 -20.62 7.72
N ALA A 81 0.90 -20.54 6.95
CA ALA A 81 2.10 -21.35 7.19
C ALA A 81 2.77 -21.04 8.54
N PHE A 82 2.92 -19.75 8.87
CA PHE A 82 3.49 -19.33 10.16
C PHE A 82 2.64 -19.77 11.34
N ARG A 83 1.32 -19.59 11.26
CA ARG A 83 0.38 -20.01 12.31
C ARG A 83 0.40 -21.52 12.51
N LYS A 84 0.46 -22.30 11.43
CA LYS A 84 0.58 -23.76 11.51
C LYS A 84 1.86 -24.19 12.24
N ALA A 85 2.92 -23.40 12.12
CA ALA A 85 4.18 -23.62 12.82
C ALA A 85 4.22 -23.06 14.26
N GLY A 86 3.11 -22.47 14.75
CA GLY A 86 3.03 -21.86 16.07
C GLY A 86 3.73 -20.51 16.19
N LEU A 87 4.01 -19.84 15.07
CA LEU A 87 4.70 -18.56 15.03
C LEU A 87 3.69 -17.41 14.97
N LYS A 88 3.91 -16.39 15.80
CA LYS A 88 3.08 -15.17 15.80
C LYS A 88 3.38 -14.34 14.55
N ILE A 89 2.33 -13.98 13.82
CA ILE A 89 2.41 -13.21 12.59
C ILE A 89 1.21 -12.29 12.47
N PHE A 90 1.45 -11.06 12.05
CA PHE A 90 0.41 -10.07 11.77
C PHE A 90 0.19 -9.94 10.27
N GLY A 91 -0.99 -10.32 9.84
CA GLY A 91 -1.44 -10.29 8.46
C GLY A 91 -2.69 -11.16 8.28
N PRO A 92 -3.45 -10.97 7.19
CA PRO A 92 -4.59 -11.81 6.88
C PRO A 92 -4.16 -13.19 6.36
N THR A 93 -4.99 -14.18 6.64
CA THR A 93 -4.88 -15.50 6.02
C THR A 93 -5.06 -15.42 4.51
N LYS A 94 -4.68 -16.46 3.78
CA LYS A 94 -4.93 -16.54 2.34
C LYS A 94 -6.41 -16.33 2.00
N ALA A 95 -7.32 -16.91 2.79
CA ALA A 95 -8.77 -16.73 2.61
C ALA A 95 -9.19 -15.27 2.79
N ALA A 96 -8.69 -14.58 3.82
CA ALA A 96 -8.98 -13.16 4.07
C ALA A 96 -8.34 -12.25 3.03
N ALA A 97 -7.15 -12.59 2.54
CA ALA A 97 -6.42 -11.83 1.53
C ALA A 97 -7.13 -11.79 0.15
N GLN A 98 -8.15 -12.60 -0.07
CA GLN A 98 -8.97 -12.56 -1.28
C GLN A 98 -9.66 -11.19 -1.49
N LEU A 99 -9.87 -10.40 -0.43
CA LEU A 99 -10.37 -9.02 -0.55
C LEU A 99 -9.46 -8.15 -1.43
N GLU A 100 -8.19 -8.47 -1.54
CA GLU A 100 -7.25 -7.80 -2.44
C GLU A 100 -6.90 -8.66 -3.66
N SER A 101 -6.67 -9.95 -3.47
CA SER A 101 -6.20 -10.85 -4.53
C SER A 101 -7.25 -11.16 -5.60
N SER A 102 -8.53 -10.94 -5.30
CA SER A 102 -9.63 -11.08 -6.26
C SER A 102 -10.60 -9.90 -6.15
N LYS A 103 -10.65 -9.09 -7.19
CA LYS A 103 -11.60 -7.96 -7.26
C LYS A 103 -13.04 -8.43 -7.37
N ASP A 104 -13.27 -9.55 -8.07
CA ASP A 104 -14.59 -10.18 -8.13
C ASP A 104 -15.07 -10.63 -6.75
N PHE A 105 -14.20 -11.28 -5.98
CA PHE A 105 -14.50 -11.65 -4.59
C PHE A 105 -14.85 -10.41 -3.75
N ALA A 106 -14.02 -9.36 -3.83
CA ALA A 106 -14.25 -8.12 -3.07
C ALA A 106 -15.56 -7.44 -3.44
N LYS A 107 -15.89 -7.37 -4.73
CA LYS A 107 -17.14 -6.76 -5.21
C LYS A 107 -18.36 -7.56 -4.78
N ALA A 108 -18.35 -8.87 -4.93
CA ALA A 108 -19.43 -9.74 -4.48
C ALA A 108 -19.62 -9.65 -2.95
N PHE A 109 -18.52 -9.60 -2.21
CA PHE A 109 -18.52 -9.40 -0.76
C PHE A 109 -19.17 -8.06 -0.37
N MET A 110 -18.74 -6.97 -0.97
CA MET A 110 -19.30 -5.63 -0.68
C MET A 110 -20.81 -5.57 -0.99
N LYS A 111 -21.22 -6.12 -2.12
CA LYS A 111 -22.64 -6.18 -2.50
C LYS A 111 -23.45 -6.98 -1.49
N ARG A 112 -22.95 -8.14 -1.08
CA ARG A 112 -23.66 -9.05 -0.12
C ARG A 112 -23.82 -8.42 1.25
N HIS A 113 -22.82 -7.67 1.71
CA HIS A 113 -22.80 -7.04 3.03
C HIS A 113 -23.20 -5.57 3.04
N GLY A 114 -23.70 -5.05 1.92
CA GLY A 114 -24.20 -3.67 1.83
C GLY A 114 -23.14 -2.58 2.01
N ILE A 115 -21.89 -2.87 1.65
CA ILE A 115 -20.79 -1.92 1.72
C ILE A 115 -20.80 -1.04 0.46
N PRO A 116 -20.80 0.31 0.58
CA PRO A 116 -20.87 1.19 -0.57
C PRO A 116 -19.69 1.00 -1.52
N THR A 117 -19.98 0.74 -2.80
CA THR A 117 -18.99 0.62 -3.87
C THR A 117 -19.64 0.96 -5.20
N ALA A 118 -18.82 1.15 -6.25
CA ALA A 118 -19.30 1.39 -7.61
C ALA A 118 -20.12 0.23 -8.14
N ASP A 119 -21.13 0.52 -8.95
CA ASP A 119 -21.84 -0.51 -9.71
C ASP A 119 -20.84 -1.25 -10.61
N TYR A 120 -21.01 -2.55 -10.73
CA TYR A 120 -20.05 -3.39 -11.45
C TYR A 120 -20.69 -4.61 -12.10
N GLU A 121 -19.95 -5.19 -13.04
CA GLU A 121 -20.22 -6.52 -13.59
C GLU A 121 -18.89 -7.21 -13.90
N THR A 122 -18.82 -8.52 -13.73
CA THR A 122 -17.60 -9.32 -13.97
C THR A 122 -17.78 -10.16 -15.24
N PHE A 123 -16.73 -10.20 -16.07
CA PHE A 123 -16.74 -10.92 -17.35
C PHE A 123 -15.49 -11.77 -17.55
N SER A 124 -15.68 -12.97 -18.06
CA SER A 124 -14.62 -13.80 -18.65
C SER A 124 -14.73 -13.90 -20.18
N ASP A 125 -15.83 -13.46 -20.74
CA ASP A 125 -16.14 -13.45 -22.17
C ASP A 125 -16.01 -12.02 -22.72
N ALA A 126 -15.08 -11.82 -23.66
CA ALA A 126 -14.81 -10.51 -24.22
C ALA A 126 -16.02 -9.91 -24.96
N ALA A 127 -16.78 -10.71 -25.68
CA ALA A 127 -17.96 -10.22 -26.40
C ALA A 127 -19.02 -9.66 -25.45
N LYS A 128 -19.27 -10.33 -24.34
CA LYS A 128 -20.19 -9.85 -23.31
C LYS A 128 -19.68 -8.59 -22.62
N ALA A 129 -18.36 -8.50 -22.35
CA ALA A 129 -17.73 -7.31 -21.80
C ALA A 129 -17.87 -6.11 -22.73
N HIS A 130 -17.62 -6.29 -24.03
CA HIS A 130 -17.81 -5.24 -25.04
C HIS A 130 -19.26 -4.76 -25.12
N ALA A 131 -20.23 -5.68 -25.09
CA ALA A 131 -21.65 -5.34 -25.09
C ALA A 131 -22.05 -4.53 -23.85
N TYR A 132 -21.53 -4.87 -22.70
CA TYR A 132 -21.78 -4.13 -21.46
C TYR A 132 -21.22 -2.70 -21.52
N ILE A 133 -20.00 -2.52 -22.05
CA ILE A 133 -19.39 -1.22 -22.26
C ILE A 133 -20.24 -0.36 -23.19
N ASP A 134 -20.71 -0.92 -24.30
CA ASP A 134 -21.57 -0.20 -25.25
C ASP A 134 -22.89 0.23 -24.61
N ALA A 135 -23.45 -0.59 -23.73
CA ALA A 135 -24.69 -0.27 -23.03
C ALA A 135 -24.48 0.81 -21.93
N LYS A 136 -23.36 0.79 -21.23
CA LYS A 136 -23.07 1.73 -20.13
C LYS A 136 -22.46 3.05 -20.57
N GLY A 137 -21.66 3.04 -21.64
CA GLY A 137 -20.96 4.21 -22.12
C GLY A 137 -19.66 4.49 -21.36
N ALA A 138 -19.01 5.62 -21.72
CA ALA A 138 -17.82 6.11 -21.06
C ALA A 138 -18.12 7.45 -20.36
N PRO A 139 -17.37 7.86 -19.32
CA PRO A 139 -16.23 7.15 -18.74
C PRO A 139 -16.63 5.88 -17.98
N ILE A 140 -15.71 4.92 -17.92
CA ILE A 140 -15.92 3.61 -17.29
C ILE A 140 -14.58 3.03 -16.86
N VAL A 141 -14.55 2.14 -15.86
CA VAL A 141 -13.31 1.56 -15.32
C VAL A 141 -13.24 0.08 -15.61
N ILE A 142 -12.13 -0.37 -16.17
CA ILE A 142 -11.84 -1.78 -16.48
C ILE A 142 -10.71 -2.26 -15.58
N LYS A 143 -10.96 -3.32 -14.81
CA LYS A 143 -9.97 -3.87 -13.88
C LYS A 143 -9.75 -5.36 -14.15
N ALA A 144 -8.49 -5.78 -14.23
CA ALA A 144 -8.16 -7.20 -14.17
C ALA A 144 -8.49 -7.75 -12.77
N ASP A 145 -9.02 -8.95 -12.69
CA ASP A 145 -9.50 -9.53 -11.43
C ASP A 145 -8.36 -9.77 -10.43
N GLY A 146 -7.22 -10.30 -10.88
CA GLY A 146 -6.12 -10.67 -10.01
C GLY A 146 -5.12 -9.55 -9.70
N LEU A 147 -4.05 -9.93 -9.02
CA LEU A 147 -2.94 -9.02 -8.70
C LEU A 147 -2.16 -8.68 -9.98
N ALA A 148 -2.06 -7.41 -10.32
CA ALA A 148 -1.40 -6.94 -11.54
C ALA A 148 -0.45 -5.76 -11.30
N ALA A 149 0.02 -5.58 -10.07
CA ALA A 149 1.01 -4.57 -9.67
C ALA A 149 0.69 -3.14 -10.21
N GLY A 150 -0.58 -2.73 -10.12
CA GLY A 150 -1.05 -1.42 -10.60
C GLY A 150 -1.27 -1.31 -12.10
N LYS A 151 -0.93 -2.33 -12.88
CA LYS A 151 -1.11 -2.35 -14.35
C LYS A 151 -2.46 -2.90 -14.79
N GLY A 152 -3.24 -3.43 -13.87
CA GLY A 152 -4.54 -4.06 -14.14
C GLY A 152 -5.73 -3.13 -14.03
N VAL A 153 -5.56 -1.81 -13.99
CA VAL A 153 -6.66 -0.84 -13.89
C VAL A 153 -6.55 0.18 -15.01
N VAL A 154 -7.60 0.31 -15.80
CA VAL A 154 -7.73 1.32 -16.85
C VAL A 154 -8.96 2.16 -16.59
N VAL A 155 -8.76 3.45 -16.33
CA VAL A 155 -9.82 4.45 -16.28
C VAL A 155 -10.05 4.93 -17.72
N ALA A 156 -11.06 4.38 -18.39
CA ALA A 156 -11.35 4.67 -19.76
C ALA A 156 -12.26 5.89 -19.89
N MET A 157 -11.75 6.97 -20.48
CA MET A 157 -12.50 8.21 -20.70
C MET A 157 -13.28 8.15 -22.02
N SER A 158 -13.00 7.17 -22.88
CA SER A 158 -13.70 6.93 -24.14
C SER A 158 -14.07 5.47 -24.29
N LEU A 159 -15.06 5.20 -25.17
CA LEU A 159 -15.43 3.82 -25.53
C LEU A 159 -14.25 3.05 -26.14
N GLN A 160 -13.45 3.70 -26.96
CA GLN A 160 -12.28 3.07 -27.59
C GLN A 160 -11.27 2.60 -26.53
N GLU A 161 -10.93 3.45 -25.56
CA GLU A 161 -10.03 3.07 -24.46
C GLU A 161 -10.58 1.89 -23.67
N ALA A 162 -11.90 1.85 -23.42
CA ALA A 162 -12.56 0.77 -22.69
C ALA A 162 -12.49 -0.56 -23.47
N HIS A 163 -12.79 -0.54 -24.76
CA HIS A 163 -12.72 -1.71 -25.60
C HIS A 163 -11.28 -2.23 -25.75
N ASP A 164 -10.32 -1.34 -25.91
CA ASP A 164 -8.88 -1.68 -25.97
C ASP A 164 -8.41 -2.34 -24.67
N ALA A 165 -8.87 -1.85 -23.53
CA ALA A 165 -8.55 -2.43 -22.22
C ALA A 165 -9.09 -3.86 -22.08
N VAL A 166 -10.32 -4.12 -22.49
CA VAL A 166 -10.92 -5.47 -22.50
C VAL A 166 -10.11 -6.40 -23.40
N ASP A 167 -9.79 -5.98 -24.61
CA ASP A 167 -9.01 -6.78 -25.54
C ASP A 167 -7.63 -7.09 -25.00
N SER A 168 -6.95 -6.10 -24.42
CA SER A 168 -5.63 -6.29 -23.81
C SER A 168 -5.66 -7.28 -22.64
N MET A 169 -6.68 -7.25 -21.81
CA MET A 169 -6.76 -8.09 -20.60
C MET A 169 -7.30 -9.49 -20.90
N LEU A 170 -8.40 -9.59 -21.65
CA LEU A 170 -9.09 -10.87 -21.89
C LEU A 170 -8.60 -11.56 -23.17
N SER A 171 -8.53 -10.85 -24.30
CA SER A 171 -8.27 -11.47 -25.60
C SER A 171 -6.79 -11.69 -25.83
N ASP A 172 -5.95 -10.70 -25.50
CA ASP A 172 -4.49 -10.77 -25.69
C ASP A 172 -3.77 -11.43 -24.51
N ASN A 173 -4.48 -11.65 -23.41
CA ASN A 173 -3.97 -12.26 -22.17
C ASN A 173 -2.66 -11.62 -21.67
N LYS A 174 -2.51 -10.32 -21.82
CA LYS A 174 -1.27 -9.59 -21.45
C LYS A 174 -0.94 -9.65 -19.95
N LEU A 175 -1.94 -9.94 -19.12
CA LEU A 175 -1.79 -10.04 -17.66
C LEU A 175 -1.87 -11.49 -17.13
N GLY A 176 -1.83 -12.49 -18.03
CA GLY A 176 -1.89 -13.90 -17.67
C GLY A 176 -3.13 -14.24 -16.83
N ASP A 177 -2.96 -15.03 -15.77
CA ASP A 177 -4.06 -15.46 -14.91
C ASP A 177 -4.80 -14.29 -14.23
N ALA A 178 -4.11 -13.19 -13.95
CA ALA A 178 -4.73 -11.99 -13.37
C ALA A 178 -5.74 -11.33 -14.30
N GLY A 179 -5.60 -11.49 -15.62
CA GLY A 179 -6.49 -11.00 -16.66
C GLY A 179 -7.53 -12.01 -17.14
N ALA A 180 -7.63 -13.19 -16.53
CA ALA A 180 -8.60 -14.21 -16.94
C ALA A 180 -10.06 -13.76 -16.80
N ARG A 181 -10.31 -12.80 -15.91
CA ARG A 181 -11.60 -12.10 -15.75
C ARG A 181 -11.32 -10.61 -15.65
N VAL A 182 -12.31 -9.82 -16.07
CA VAL A 182 -12.31 -8.36 -15.86
C VAL A 182 -13.53 -7.96 -15.04
N VAL A 183 -13.33 -6.99 -14.16
CA VAL A 183 -14.40 -6.30 -13.45
C VAL A 183 -14.56 -4.93 -14.09
N ILE A 184 -15.75 -4.66 -14.60
CA ILE A 184 -16.09 -3.38 -15.24
C ILE A 184 -16.93 -2.59 -14.26
N GLU A 185 -16.49 -1.38 -13.91
CA GLU A 185 -17.08 -0.56 -12.87
C GLU A 185 -17.51 0.80 -13.38
N GLU A 186 -18.55 1.33 -12.75
CA GLU A 186 -18.92 2.74 -12.82
C GLU A 186 -17.73 3.64 -12.52
N PHE A 187 -17.56 4.69 -13.32
CA PHE A 187 -16.58 5.74 -13.05
C PHE A 187 -17.07 6.61 -11.88
N LEU A 188 -16.26 6.71 -10.83
CA LEU A 188 -16.57 7.53 -9.66
C LEU A 188 -15.84 8.86 -9.72
N THR A 189 -16.52 9.92 -9.27
CA THR A 189 -15.96 11.26 -9.14
C THR A 189 -15.85 11.65 -7.67
N GLY A 190 -14.87 12.46 -7.35
CA GLY A 190 -14.61 12.91 -5.99
C GLY A 190 -13.11 12.98 -5.71
N GLU A 191 -12.77 12.90 -4.45
CA GLU A 191 -11.39 12.93 -3.96
C GLU A 191 -11.06 11.58 -3.30
N GLU A 192 -9.98 10.96 -3.72
CA GLU A 192 -9.56 9.67 -3.18
C GLU A 192 -8.82 9.84 -1.85
N ALA A 193 -9.04 8.93 -0.92
CA ALA A 193 -8.30 8.83 0.32
C ALA A 193 -7.97 7.38 0.66
N SER A 194 -6.84 7.20 1.34
CA SER A 194 -6.39 5.93 1.88
C SER A 194 -6.78 5.86 3.36
N PHE A 195 -7.75 5.00 3.67
CA PHE A 195 -8.24 4.77 5.02
C PHE A 195 -7.74 3.42 5.53
N ILE A 196 -6.76 3.46 6.42
CA ILE A 196 -6.02 2.27 6.84
C ILE A 196 -6.25 2.00 8.32
N VAL A 197 -6.53 0.75 8.65
CA VAL A 197 -6.78 0.30 10.02
C VAL A 197 -5.99 -0.96 10.34
N MET A 198 -5.79 -1.22 11.64
CA MET A 198 -5.36 -2.50 12.16
C MET A 198 -6.60 -3.26 12.64
N VAL A 199 -6.65 -4.56 12.38
CA VAL A 199 -7.79 -5.44 12.73
C VAL A 199 -7.27 -6.68 13.45
N ASP A 200 -7.93 -7.04 14.55
CA ASP A 200 -7.57 -8.20 15.37
C ASP A 200 -8.58 -9.37 15.29
N GLY A 201 -9.46 -9.32 14.30
CA GLY A 201 -10.57 -10.27 14.12
C GLY A 201 -11.93 -9.69 14.49
N LYS A 202 -12.00 -8.81 15.47
CA LYS A 202 -13.24 -8.15 15.91
C LYS A 202 -13.08 -6.66 16.20
N ASN A 203 -11.94 -6.25 16.77
CA ASN A 203 -11.63 -4.88 17.10
C ASN A 203 -10.83 -4.22 15.98
N VAL A 204 -11.00 -2.91 15.87
CA VAL A 204 -10.34 -2.10 14.86
C VAL A 204 -9.65 -0.91 15.51
N LEU A 205 -8.40 -0.67 15.14
CA LEU A 205 -7.64 0.53 15.50
C LEU A 205 -7.34 1.30 14.21
N ALA A 206 -7.93 2.48 14.06
CA ALA A 206 -7.68 3.33 12.90
C ALA A 206 -6.27 3.95 12.98
N LEU A 207 -5.56 3.92 11.87
CA LEU A 207 -4.30 4.63 11.69
C LEU A 207 -4.57 6.03 11.13
N ALA A 208 -3.51 6.86 11.05
CA ALA A 208 -3.63 8.17 10.43
C ALA A 208 -4.04 8.03 8.95
N SER A 209 -4.92 8.93 8.51
CA SER A 209 -5.34 8.98 7.11
C SER A 209 -4.21 9.45 6.19
N SER A 210 -4.31 9.12 4.91
CA SER A 210 -3.33 9.51 3.89
C SER A 210 -4.01 9.71 2.54
N GLN A 211 -3.35 10.44 1.67
CA GLN A 211 -3.69 10.53 0.25
C GLN A 211 -2.42 10.31 -0.56
N ASP A 212 -2.52 9.55 -1.64
CA ASP A 212 -1.43 9.32 -2.58
C ASP A 212 -1.66 10.04 -3.92
N HIS A 213 -0.60 10.10 -4.73
CA HIS A 213 -0.60 10.63 -6.09
C HIS A 213 -0.29 9.49 -7.07
N LYS A 214 -1.30 9.02 -7.79
CA LYS A 214 -1.19 7.80 -8.62
C LYS A 214 -0.60 8.02 -10.01
N ARG A 215 -0.70 9.23 -10.55
CA ARG A 215 -0.19 9.55 -11.88
C ARG A 215 1.29 9.89 -11.85
N LEU A 216 1.98 9.52 -12.93
CA LEU A 216 3.43 9.69 -13.03
C LEU A 216 3.87 11.16 -13.03
N LYS A 217 3.12 12.03 -13.69
CA LYS A 217 3.51 13.42 -13.96
C LYS A 217 2.68 14.41 -13.15
N ASP A 218 3.23 15.60 -13.02
CA ASP A 218 2.55 16.76 -12.42
C ASP A 218 1.16 16.97 -13.02
N HIS A 219 0.28 17.60 -12.26
CA HIS A 219 -1.11 17.85 -12.64
C HIS A 219 -1.95 16.59 -12.88
N ASP A 220 -1.54 15.46 -12.28
CA ASP A 220 -2.18 14.17 -12.45
C ASP A 220 -2.25 13.71 -13.92
N GLU A 221 -1.19 13.94 -14.65
CA GLU A 221 -1.02 13.51 -16.03
C GLU A 221 -0.15 12.26 -16.14
N GLY A 222 -0.18 11.66 -17.34
CA GLY A 222 0.60 10.46 -17.64
C GLY A 222 -0.05 9.17 -17.13
N PRO A 223 0.68 8.04 -17.20
CA PRO A 223 0.16 6.75 -16.80
C PRO A 223 -0.04 6.62 -15.28
N ASN A 224 -0.92 5.70 -14.89
CA ASN A 224 -1.04 5.26 -13.50
C ASN A 224 0.24 4.56 -13.05
N THR A 225 0.56 4.72 -11.78
CA THR A 225 1.72 4.12 -11.12
C THR A 225 1.30 3.46 -9.81
N GLY A 226 2.26 2.91 -9.09
CA GLY A 226 2.06 2.44 -7.72
C GLY A 226 1.90 3.57 -6.69
N GLY A 227 2.09 4.82 -7.08
CA GLY A 227 2.07 6.03 -6.25
C GLY A 227 3.40 6.79 -6.35
N MET A 228 3.31 8.08 -6.65
CA MET A 228 4.47 8.97 -6.83
C MET A 228 4.74 9.86 -5.61
N GLY A 229 3.95 9.69 -4.57
CA GLY A 229 4.07 10.40 -3.32
C GLY A 229 2.79 10.30 -2.51
N ALA A 230 2.89 10.63 -1.24
CA ALA A 230 1.77 10.63 -0.32
C ALA A 230 2.00 11.60 0.83
N TYR A 231 0.94 11.98 1.49
CA TYR A 231 1.01 12.78 2.70
C TYR A 231 0.01 12.28 3.75
N SER A 232 0.25 12.62 5.00
CA SER A 232 -0.59 12.31 6.14
C SER A 232 -0.59 13.50 7.12
N PRO A 233 -1.76 13.91 7.65
CA PRO A 233 -3.09 13.35 7.43
C PRO A 233 -3.69 13.74 6.09
N ALA A 234 -4.84 13.12 5.73
CA ALA A 234 -5.62 13.51 4.58
C ALA A 234 -6.71 14.52 4.98
N PRO A 235 -6.65 15.79 4.54
CA PRO A 235 -7.65 16.78 4.94
C PRO A 235 -9.08 16.47 4.52
N VAL A 236 -9.25 15.71 3.43
CA VAL A 236 -10.56 15.25 2.97
C VAL A 236 -11.23 14.30 3.96
N VAL A 237 -10.46 13.59 4.76
CA VAL A 237 -10.97 12.72 5.82
C VAL A 237 -11.21 13.55 7.08
N THR A 238 -12.34 14.27 7.09
CA THR A 238 -12.83 15.00 8.25
C THR A 238 -13.27 14.04 9.35
N PRO A 239 -13.52 14.50 10.59
CA PRO A 239 -14.09 13.65 11.65
C PRO A 239 -15.38 12.95 11.24
N GLU A 240 -16.25 13.63 10.49
CA GLU A 240 -17.51 13.07 9.98
C GLU A 240 -17.25 11.96 8.97
N ILE A 241 -16.32 12.18 8.03
CA ILE A 241 -15.92 11.19 7.03
C ILE A 241 -15.26 9.99 7.71
N HIS A 242 -14.40 10.23 8.71
CA HIS A 242 -13.79 9.15 9.50
C HIS A 242 -14.86 8.26 10.16
N ALA A 243 -15.80 8.87 10.87
CA ALA A 243 -16.88 8.14 11.53
C ALA A 243 -17.74 7.36 10.52
N LYS A 244 -18.01 7.96 9.38
CA LYS A 244 -18.77 7.34 8.29
C LYS A 244 -18.04 6.15 7.67
N ALA A 245 -16.74 6.29 7.41
CA ALA A 245 -15.89 5.21 6.89
C ALA A 245 -15.85 4.01 7.86
N MET A 246 -15.72 4.27 9.16
CA MET A 246 -15.77 3.21 10.17
C MET A 246 -17.11 2.50 10.18
N ARG A 247 -18.22 3.24 10.16
CA ARG A 247 -19.58 2.68 10.26
C ARG A 247 -20.03 2.00 8.97
N GLU A 248 -19.76 2.56 7.80
CA GLU A 248 -20.29 2.09 6.52
C GLU A 248 -19.37 1.13 5.78
N VAL A 249 -18.07 1.19 6.04
CA VAL A 249 -17.06 0.41 5.28
C VAL A 249 -16.30 -0.56 6.18
N ILE A 250 -15.60 -0.06 7.18
CA ILE A 250 -14.64 -0.88 7.96
C ILE A 250 -15.35 -1.90 8.84
N MET A 251 -16.24 -1.48 9.72
CA MET A 251 -16.94 -2.41 10.62
C MET A 251 -17.80 -3.43 9.85
N PRO A 252 -18.54 -3.03 8.80
CA PRO A 252 -19.25 -4.01 7.96
C PRO A 252 -18.33 -5.01 7.28
N THR A 253 -17.10 -4.61 6.91
CA THR A 253 -16.12 -5.53 6.31
C THR A 253 -15.64 -6.55 7.33
N VAL A 254 -15.23 -6.13 8.50
CA VAL A 254 -14.74 -7.02 9.56
C VAL A 254 -15.84 -7.99 10.02
N GLN A 255 -17.03 -7.49 10.26
CA GLN A 255 -18.20 -8.27 10.68
C GLN A 255 -18.70 -9.19 9.56
N GLY A 256 -18.72 -8.70 8.33
CA GLY A 256 -19.14 -9.47 7.16
C GLY A 256 -18.21 -10.64 6.88
N MET A 257 -16.90 -10.44 7.00
CA MET A 257 -15.92 -11.52 6.88
C MET A 257 -16.16 -12.60 7.95
N ALA A 258 -16.36 -12.21 9.19
CA ALA A 258 -16.65 -13.14 10.27
C ALA A 258 -17.95 -13.93 10.02
N ARG A 259 -19.01 -13.30 9.52
CA ARG A 259 -20.26 -13.97 9.13
C ARG A 259 -20.05 -14.99 8.01
N ASP A 260 -19.14 -14.70 7.09
CA ASP A 260 -18.75 -15.61 6.00
C ASP A 260 -17.76 -16.72 6.47
N GLY A 261 -17.47 -16.78 7.76
CA GLY A 261 -16.56 -17.78 8.34
C GLY A 261 -15.07 -17.46 8.19
N ILE A 262 -14.73 -16.21 7.86
CA ILE A 262 -13.35 -15.76 7.67
C ILE A 262 -13.02 -14.68 8.72
N ILE A 263 -12.11 -14.97 9.63
CA ILE A 263 -11.64 -14.00 10.63
C ILE A 263 -10.53 -13.16 10.00
N TYR A 264 -10.77 -11.85 9.92
CA TYR A 264 -9.76 -10.93 9.39
C TYR A 264 -8.84 -10.42 10.50
N THR A 265 -7.55 -10.65 10.35
CA THR A 265 -6.50 -10.04 11.19
C THR A 265 -5.44 -9.45 10.27
N GLY A 266 -4.90 -8.30 10.63
CA GLY A 266 -3.90 -7.64 9.80
C GLY A 266 -4.24 -6.17 9.55
N PHE A 267 -3.45 -5.52 8.71
CA PHE A 267 -3.81 -4.23 8.17
C PHE A 267 -4.94 -4.38 7.16
N LEU A 268 -5.86 -3.44 7.17
CA LEU A 268 -6.92 -3.33 6.17
C LEU A 268 -6.91 -1.89 5.63
N TYR A 269 -6.67 -1.76 4.35
CA TYR A 269 -6.67 -0.50 3.63
C TYR A 269 -7.93 -0.44 2.78
N ALA A 270 -8.79 0.53 3.05
CA ALA A 270 -9.92 0.88 2.19
C ALA A 270 -9.55 2.11 1.35
N GLY A 271 -9.48 1.93 0.03
CA GLY A 271 -9.41 3.03 -0.92
C GLY A 271 -10.80 3.63 -1.08
N LEU A 272 -10.97 4.88 -0.67
CA LEU A 272 -12.27 5.54 -0.64
C LEU A 272 -12.34 6.66 -1.69
N MET A 273 -13.44 6.74 -2.41
CA MET A 273 -13.82 7.92 -3.17
C MET A 273 -14.83 8.71 -2.34
N ILE A 274 -14.51 9.98 -2.08
CA ILE A 274 -15.32 10.89 -1.27
C ILE A 274 -15.89 11.95 -2.17
N SER A 275 -17.22 11.96 -2.33
CA SER A 275 -17.89 12.96 -3.15
C SER A 275 -17.87 14.34 -2.48
N PRO A 276 -18.11 15.44 -3.23
CA PRO A 276 -18.23 16.77 -2.64
C PRO A 276 -19.30 16.88 -1.54
N GLU A 277 -20.34 16.03 -1.61
CA GLU A 277 -21.42 15.95 -0.61
C GLU A 277 -21.07 15.08 0.58
N GLY A 278 -19.86 14.49 0.61
CA GLY A 278 -19.39 13.63 1.69
C GLY A 278 -19.93 12.21 1.64
N GLN A 279 -20.38 11.74 0.48
CA GLN A 279 -20.73 10.34 0.29
C GLN A 279 -19.49 9.50 0.00
N LEU A 280 -19.46 8.29 0.54
CA LEU A 280 -18.35 7.36 0.38
C LEU A 280 -18.72 6.23 -0.58
N LYS A 281 -17.76 5.89 -1.44
CA LYS A 281 -17.76 4.61 -2.16
C LYS A 281 -16.37 3.98 -2.06
N THR A 282 -16.34 2.69 -1.80
CA THR A 282 -15.08 1.93 -1.71
C THR A 282 -14.61 1.60 -3.12
N LEU A 283 -13.40 2.06 -3.45
CA LEU A 283 -12.75 1.76 -4.72
C LEU A 283 -12.18 0.35 -4.72
N GLU A 284 -11.47 0.00 -3.65
CA GLU A 284 -10.81 -1.28 -3.47
C GLU A 284 -10.45 -1.50 -2.02
N PHE A 285 -10.18 -2.76 -1.66
CA PHE A 285 -9.47 -3.11 -0.44
C PHE A 285 -8.05 -3.56 -0.76
N ASN A 286 -7.13 -3.19 0.12
CA ASN A 286 -5.80 -3.79 0.17
C ASN A 286 -5.62 -4.43 1.55
N CYS A 287 -5.14 -5.67 1.58
CA CYS A 287 -5.01 -6.46 2.81
C CYS A 287 -3.66 -6.26 3.50
N ARG A 288 -3.11 -5.08 3.37
CA ARG A 288 -1.80 -4.64 3.84
C ARG A 288 -1.75 -3.11 3.88
N MET A 289 -0.65 -2.59 4.40
CA MET A 289 -0.37 -1.16 4.33
C MET A 289 -0.19 -0.68 2.88
N GLY A 290 -0.42 0.59 2.64
CA GLY A 290 -0.17 1.23 1.35
C GLY A 290 1.31 1.55 1.12
N ASP A 291 1.72 1.65 -0.13
CA ASP A 291 3.03 2.11 -0.54
C ASP A 291 2.87 3.13 -1.70
N PRO A 292 3.07 4.45 -1.47
CA PRO A 292 3.96 5.06 -0.47
C PRO A 292 3.27 5.67 0.77
N GLU A 293 2.08 5.29 1.14
CA GLU A 293 1.37 5.87 2.30
C GLU A 293 2.04 5.51 3.64
N THR A 294 2.61 4.32 3.75
CA THR A 294 3.24 3.84 4.99
C THR A 294 4.37 4.74 5.47
N GLN A 295 5.15 5.29 4.56
CA GLN A 295 6.31 6.11 4.88
C GLN A 295 5.92 7.37 5.67
N PRO A 296 5.03 8.25 5.20
CA PRO A 296 4.60 9.39 6.00
C PRO A 296 3.76 9.00 7.23
N ILE A 297 2.97 7.92 7.17
CA ILE A 297 2.19 7.46 8.32
C ILE A 297 3.11 7.00 9.45
N MET A 298 4.11 6.18 9.17
CA MET A 298 5.05 5.68 10.19
C MET A 298 5.95 6.78 10.74
N LEU A 299 6.28 7.78 9.94
CA LEU A 299 7.01 8.95 10.42
C LEU A 299 6.22 9.69 11.51
N ARG A 300 4.91 9.77 11.37
CA ARG A 300 4.01 10.42 12.33
C ARG A 300 3.62 9.57 13.54
N LEU A 301 3.77 8.25 13.47
CA LEU A 301 3.37 7.38 14.58
C LEU A 301 4.30 7.56 15.77
N LYS A 302 3.77 7.98 16.91
CA LYS A 302 4.51 8.14 18.18
C LYS A 302 4.48 6.88 19.04
N SER A 303 3.40 6.11 18.94
CA SER A 303 3.25 4.85 19.68
C SER A 303 4.28 3.81 19.25
N ASP A 304 4.59 2.90 20.18
CA ASP A 304 5.40 1.71 19.89
C ASP A 304 4.62 0.75 18.98
N LEU A 305 5.06 0.62 17.73
CA LEU A 305 4.38 -0.24 16.76
C LEU A 305 4.38 -1.72 17.18
N VAL A 306 5.43 -2.19 17.87
CA VAL A 306 5.47 -3.56 18.41
C VAL A 306 4.30 -3.79 19.35
N ASN A 307 4.05 -2.85 20.26
CA ASN A 307 2.95 -2.95 21.21
C ASN A 307 1.59 -3.01 20.50
N LEU A 308 1.38 -2.16 19.50
CA LEU A 308 0.13 -2.17 18.70
C LEU A 308 -0.05 -3.51 17.97
N VAL A 309 1.00 -4.01 17.35
CA VAL A 309 0.95 -5.28 16.59
C VAL A 309 0.73 -6.48 17.52
N GLU A 310 1.37 -6.50 18.68
CA GLU A 310 1.12 -7.57 19.67
C GLU A 310 -0.34 -7.60 20.14
N HIS A 311 -0.92 -6.44 20.45
CA HIS A 311 -2.34 -6.36 20.80
C HIS A 311 -3.23 -6.84 19.66
N ALA A 312 -2.86 -6.54 18.40
CA ALA A 312 -3.60 -7.04 17.24
C ALA A 312 -3.52 -8.56 17.12
N VAL A 313 -2.35 -9.14 17.30
CA VAL A 313 -2.15 -10.60 17.26
C VAL A 313 -2.89 -11.32 18.40
N GLU A 314 -2.99 -10.68 19.56
CA GLU A 314 -3.63 -11.23 20.77
C GLU A 314 -5.15 -10.95 20.85
N GLY A 315 -5.72 -10.20 19.90
CA GLY A 315 -7.15 -9.90 19.89
C GLY A 315 -7.57 -8.85 20.92
N SER A 316 -6.68 -7.94 21.27
CA SER A 316 -6.88 -6.93 22.33
C SER A 316 -6.63 -5.48 21.86
N LEU A 317 -6.92 -5.16 20.60
CA LEU A 317 -6.78 -3.79 20.07
C LEU A 317 -7.71 -2.77 20.76
N ASP A 318 -8.78 -3.23 21.40
CA ASP A 318 -9.66 -2.39 22.21
C ASP A 318 -9.00 -1.83 23.50
N LYS A 319 -7.81 -2.32 23.85
CA LYS A 319 -7.06 -1.91 25.05
C LYS A 319 -5.93 -0.93 24.75
N VAL A 320 -5.74 -0.54 23.49
CA VAL A 320 -4.65 0.37 23.08
C VAL A 320 -5.19 1.49 22.20
N GLU A 321 -4.45 2.59 22.21
CA GLU A 321 -4.66 3.74 21.34
C GLU A 321 -3.36 4.07 20.62
N ALA A 322 -3.47 4.65 19.43
CA ALA A 322 -2.32 5.15 18.69
C ALA A 322 -2.18 6.66 18.88
N GLU A 323 -0.99 7.08 19.26
CA GLU A 323 -0.61 8.50 19.34
C GLU A 323 0.12 8.93 18.08
N TRP A 324 -0.17 10.14 17.63
CA TRP A 324 0.34 10.71 16.40
C TRP A 324 1.04 12.05 16.62
N ASP A 325 2.14 12.26 15.91
CA ASP A 325 2.74 13.58 15.77
C ASP A 325 1.71 14.51 15.10
N ARG A 326 1.56 15.70 15.61
CA ARG A 326 0.61 16.71 15.08
C ARG A 326 1.09 17.30 13.77
N ARG A 327 2.40 17.24 13.50
CA ARG A 327 2.97 17.70 12.25
C ARG A 327 2.46 16.86 11.07
N VAL A 328 2.47 17.49 9.92
CA VAL A 328 2.24 16.81 8.63
C VAL A 328 3.50 16.05 8.25
N ALA A 329 3.34 14.88 7.66
CA ALA A 329 4.41 14.18 6.97
C ALA A 329 4.07 14.03 5.49
N LEU A 330 5.06 14.20 4.62
CA LEU A 330 4.90 14.13 3.18
C LEU A 330 6.10 13.39 2.58
N GLY A 331 5.81 12.42 1.70
CA GLY A 331 6.81 11.62 1.01
C GLY A 331 6.74 11.81 -0.49
N ILE A 332 7.91 11.98 -1.11
CA ILE A 332 8.08 12.12 -2.56
C ILE A 332 8.80 10.89 -3.07
N VAL A 333 8.18 10.18 -4.00
CA VAL A 333 8.77 9.01 -4.65
C VAL A 333 9.71 9.47 -5.76
N MET A 334 10.93 8.92 -5.76
CA MET A 334 11.86 8.99 -6.86
C MET A 334 11.85 7.65 -7.59
N ALA A 335 11.51 7.68 -8.87
CA ALA A 335 11.39 6.49 -9.70
C ALA A 335 12.56 6.39 -10.69
N ALA A 336 12.84 5.17 -11.13
CA ALA A 336 13.87 4.88 -12.13
C ALA A 336 13.47 5.35 -13.53
N ALA A 337 14.46 5.48 -14.41
CA ALA A 337 14.22 5.75 -15.81
C ALA A 337 13.26 4.72 -16.40
N ASN A 338 12.36 5.15 -17.26
CA ASN A 338 11.33 4.37 -17.95
C ASN A 338 10.19 3.82 -17.06
N TYR A 339 10.22 4.06 -15.75
CA TYR A 339 9.08 3.72 -14.89
C TYR A 339 7.81 4.44 -15.37
N PRO A 340 6.61 3.86 -15.38
CA PRO A 340 6.26 2.54 -14.86
C PRO A 340 6.34 1.38 -15.88
N ASP A 341 6.76 1.62 -17.09
CA ASP A 341 6.78 0.60 -18.16
C ASP A 341 7.86 -0.46 -17.95
N THR A 342 9.09 -0.19 -18.37
CA THR A 342 10.24 -1.09 -18.17
C THR A 342 11.37 -0.32 -17.47
N PRO A 343 11.40 -0.32 -16.13
CA PRO A 343 12.39 0.46 -15.39
C PRO A 343 13.82 0.04 -15.70
N ARG A 344 14.68 1.01 -15.91
CA ARG A 344 16.12 0.76 -16.00
C ARG A 344 16.69 0.53 -14.60
N THR A 345 17.54 -0.47 -14.43
CA THR A 345 18.18 -0.82 -13.17
C THR A 345 19.71 -0.73 -13.27
N GLY A 346 20.39 -0.65 -12.11
CA GLY A 346 21.84 -0.62 -12.03
C GLY A 346 22.46 0.77 -11.97
N ASP A 347 21.66 1.83 -11.86
CA ASP A 347 22.17 3.20 -11.70
C ASP A 347 22.56 3.45 -10.23
N VAL A 348 23.79 3.92 -10.01
CA VAL A 348 24.30 4.22 -8.66
C VAL A 348 23.58 5.44 -8.09
N ILE A 349 23.19 5.34 -6.82
CA ILE A 349 22.49 6.39 -6.09
C ILE A 349 23.45 7.09 -5.14
N THR A 350 23.48 8.40 -5.17
CA THR A 350 24.25 9.23 -4.23
C THR A 350 23.31 10.07 -3.36
N GLY A 351 23.70 10.31 -2.10
CA GLY A 351 22.95 11.16 -1.18
C GLY A 351 21.72 10.52 -0.54
N ALA A 352 21.53 9.21 -0.65
CA ALA A 352 20.36 8.50 -0.15
C ALA A 352 20.57 7.85 1.22
N THR A 353 21.29 8.53 2.12
CA THR A 353 21.41 8.10 3.52
C THR A 353 20.03 8.12 4.18
N PRO A 354 19.61 7.02 4.84
CA PRO A 354 18.25 6.92 5.39
C PRO A 354 17.94 7.99 6.44
N GLU A 355 18.79 8.16 7.43
CA GLU A 355 18.58 9.11 8.52
C GLU A 355 18.91 10.54 8.10
N VAL A 356 17.95 11.44 8.23
CA VAL A 356 18.07 12.88 7.96
C VAL A 356 17.30 13.67 9.01
N GLU A 357 17.68 14.94 9.20
CA GLU A 357 16.98 15.83 10.12
C GLU A 357 15.54 16.13 9.63
N ASP A 358 14.57 16.01 10.53
CA ASP A 358 13.13 16.23 10.27
C ASP A 358 12.53 15.37 9.14
N GLY A 359 13.10 14.20 8.92
CA GLY A 359 12.62 13.32 7.87
C GLY A 359 13.27 11.95 7.88
N HIS A 360 13.08 11.22 6.80
CA HIS A 360 13.73 9.93 6.55
C HIS A 360 13.71 9.63 5.06
N VAL A 361 14.78 9.04 4.54
CA VAL A 361 14.85 8.56 3.16
C VAL A 361 14.63 7.05 3.17
N PHE A 362 13.44 6.63 2.80
CA PHE A 362 13.08 5.21 2.71
C PHE A 362 13.45 4.67 1.34
N HIS A 363 14.09 3.50 1.32
CA HIS A 363 14.47 2.80 0.11
C HIS A 363 13.40 1.81 -0.31
N ALA A 364 13.16 1.72 -1.61
CA ALA A 364 12.28 0.72 -2.22
C ALA A 364 13.10 -0.17 -3.17
N GLY A 365 13.01 0.03 -4.46
CA GLY A 365 13.76 -0.73 -5.45
C GLY A 365 15.25 -0.38 -5.48
N THR A 366 15.96 -0.75 -4.45
CA THR A 366 17.41 -0.55 -4.32
C THR A 366 18.10 -1.81 -3.86
N LYS A 367 19.38 -1.96 -4.23
CA LYS A 367 20.29 -2.97 -3.72
C LYS A 367 21.70 -2.40 -3.60
N LEU A 368 22.54 -3.00 -2.79
CA LEU A 368 23.96 -2.65 -2.72
C LEU A 368 24.71 -3.32 -3.87
N ASN A 369 25.62 -2.55 -4.50
CA ASN A 369 26.55 -3.11 -5.48
C ASN A 369 27.77 -3.75 -4.78
N ALA A 370 28.72 -4.26 -5.57
CA ALA A 370 29.94 -4.90 -5.03
C ALA A 370 30.78 -3.97 -4.16
N ASP A 371 30.70 -2.66 -4.38
CA ASP A 371 31.42 -1.63 -3.62
C ASP A 371 30.65 -1.13 -2.40
N GLY A 372 29.47 -1.73 -2.13
CA GLY A 372 28.61 -1.33 -1.01
C GLY A 372 27.81 -0.06 -1.25
N GLN A 373 27.70 0.41 -2.50
CA GLN A 373 26.93 1.60 -2.85
C GLN A 373 25.50 1.20 -3.23
N PRO A 374 24.49 1.99 -2.83
CA PRO A 374 23.12 1.78 -3.30
C PRO A 374 23.02 1.99 -4.82
N MET A 375 22.26 1.12 -5.48
CA MET A 375 21.90 1.27 -6.89
C MET A 375 20.43 0.90 -7.12
N THR A 376 19.87 1.39 -8.22
CA THR A 376 18.50 1.10 -8.60
C THR A 376 18.31 -0.38 -8.94
N SER A 377 17.24 -0.99 -8.44
CA SER A 377 16.88 -2.39 -8.70
C SER A 377 15.40 -2.59 -8.97
N GLY A 378 14.62 -1.53 -9.06
CA GLY A 378 13.18 -1.57 -9.32
C GLY A 378 12.65 -0.24 -9.81
N GLY A 379 11.35 -0.16 -10.02
CA GLY A 379 10.70 1.02 -10.62
C GLY A 379 10.63 2.21 -9.69
N ARG A 380 10.01 2.04 -8.50
CA ARG A 380 10.06 3.06 -7.46
C ARG A 380 11.30 2.80 -6.61
N VAL A 381 12.14 3.79 -6.49
CA VAL A 381 13.50 3.62 -5.96
C VAL A 381 13.61 4.10 -4.53
N LEU A 382 13.16 5.32 -4.27
CA LEU A 382 13.22 5.97 -2.96
C LEU A 382 11.91 6.69 -2.65
N CYS A 383 11.65 6.90 -1.36
CA CYS A 383 10.65 7.84 -0.88
C CYS A 383 11.31 8.80 0.11
N VAL A 384 11.48 10.05 -0.30
CA VAL A 384 12.05 11.10 0.53
C VAL A 384 10.93 11.71 1.36
N THR A 385 10.96 11.49 2.67
CA THR A 385 9.87 11.84 3.57
C THR A 385 10.31 12.89 4.58
N ALA A 386 9.47 13.89 4.81
CA ALA A 386 9.76 14.98 5.74
C ALA A 386 8.55 15.42 6.55
N PHE A 387 8.83 15.96 7.74
CA PHE A 387 7.86 16.66 8.58
C PHE A 387 7.72 18.13 8.21
N GLY A 388 6.58 18.71 8.54
CA GLY A 388 6.35 20.16 8.54
C GLY A 388 5.15 20.53 9.39
N GLU A 389 5.12 21.73 9.93
CA GLU A 389 3.98 22.24 10.71
C GLU A 389 2.73 22.41 9.83
N THR A 390 2.93 22.57 8.53
CA THR A 390 1.88 22.67 7.52
C THR A 390 2.23 21.77 6.33
N PHE A 391 1.26 21.47 5.45
CA PHE A 391 1.53 20.75 4.20
C PHE A 391 2.57 21.44 3.33
N LYS A 392 2.51 22.78 3.26
CA LYS A 392 3.48 23.56 2.50
C LYS A 392 4.90 23.46 3.09
N ALA A 393 5.01 23.49 4.41
CA ALA A 393 6.30 23.34 5.09
C ALA A 393 6.88 21.93 4.90
N ALA A 394 6.05 20.90 5.03
CA ALA A 394 6.46 19.51 4.79
C ALA A 394 6.89 19.29 3.33
N GLN A 395 6.13 19.84 2.38
CA GLN A 395 6.48 19.81 0.96
C GLN A 395 7.84 20.47 0.71
N LYS A 396 8.03 21.68 1.21
CA LYS A 396 9.30 22.41 1.05
C LYS A 396 10.47 21.60 1.59
N ARG A 397 10.35 21.06 2.81
CA ARG A 397 11.43 20.28 3.44
C ARG A 397 11.72 18.99 2.66
N ALA A 398 10.69 18.27 2.21
CA ALA A 398 10.87 17.05 1.43
C ALA A 398 11.63 17.34 0.11
N TYR A 399 11.30 18.40 -0.60
CA TYR A 399 12.02 18.78 -1.83
C TYR A 399 13.45 19.28 -1.56
N GLU A 400 13.68 19.95 -0.44
CA GLU A 400 15.05 20.30 -0.02
C GLU A 400 15.91 19.05 0.20
N LEU A 401 15.38 18.04 0.87
CA LEU A 401 16.06 16.75 1.08
C LEU A 401 16.27 16.01 -0.25
N LEU A 402 15.25 15.98 -1.11
CA LEU A 402 15.31 15.33 -2.41
C LEU A 402 16.41 15.93 -3.30
N ALA A 403 16.65 17.24 -3.24
CA ALA A 403 17.68 17.91 -4.03
C ALA A 403 19.10 17.38 -3.77
N GLY A 404 19.33 16.77 -2.61
CA GLY A 404 20.60 16.12 -2.27
C GLY A 404 20.76 14.68 -2.77
N VAL A 405 19.72 14.11 -3.38
CA VAL A 405 19.70 12.71 -3.83
C VAL A 405 19.79 12.67 -5.35
N ASN A 406 20.70 11.87 -5.89
CA ASN A 406 20.90 11.79 -7.34
C ASN A 406 21.11 10.37 -7.83
N PHE A 407 20.48 10.04 -8.93
CA PHE A 407 20.81 8.91 -9.79
C PHE A 407 20.38 9.21 -11.22
N ASP A 408 21.03 8.59 -12.19
CA ASP A 408 20.78 8.87 -13.59
C ASP A 408 19.37 8.44 -14.03
N GLY A 409 18.69 9.32 -14.76
CA GLY A 409 17.33 9.06 -15.29
C GLY A 409 16.22 9.09 -14.25
N GLU A 410 16.46 9.62 -13.05
CA GLU A 410 15.45 9.70 -12.01
C GLU A 410 14.22 10.48 -12.46
N GLN A 411 13.07 10.08 -11.97
CA GLN A 411 11.79 10.73 -12.21
C GLN A 411 11.09 11.01 -10.88
N HIS A 412 10.56 12.19 -10.72
CA HIS A 412 9.71 12.55 -9.59
C HIS A 412 8.71 13.65 -9.98
N ARG A 413 7.64 13.78 -9.22
CA ARG A 413 6.71 14.90 -9.36
C ARG A 413 7.20 16.09 -8.54
N THR A 414 6.85 17.29 -9.01
CA THR A 414 7.19 18.56 -8.32
C THR A 414 6.02 19.13 -7.53
N ASP A 415 4.84 18.51 -7.60
CA ASP A 415 3.57 19.01 -7.05
C ASP A 415 2.98 18.14 -5.94
N ILE A 416 3.74 17.20 -5.36
CA ILE A 416 3.24 16.33 -4.28
C ILE A 416 2.68 17.17 -3.13
N GLY A 417 1.44 16.87 -2.73
CA GLY A 417 0.74 17.60 -1.67
C GLY A 417 -0.13 18.78 -2.16
N TRP A 418 -0.18 19.02 -3.45
CA TRP A 418 -0.88 20.19 -3.99
C TRP A 418 -2.35 20.30 -3.57
N ARG A 419 -3.07 19.15 -3.48
CA ARG A 419 -4.50 19.14 -3.07
C ARG A 419 -4.68 19.64 -1.65
N ALA A 420 -3.83 19.21 -0.73
CA ALA A 420 -3.88 19.64 0.66
C ALA A 420 -3.47 21.12 0.82
N ILE A 421 -2.47 21.57 0.05
CA ILE A 421 -1.95 22.95 0.12
C ILE A 421 -2.98 23.96 -0.46
N THR A 422 -3.66 23.59 -1.54
CA THR A 422 -4.63 24.48 -2.21
C THR A 422 -6.06 24.38 -1.66
N ARG A 423 -6.30 23.47 -0.74
CA ARG A 423 -7.62 23.27 -0.11
C ARG A 423 -8.01 24.53 0.67
N LYS A 424 -9.21 25.07 0.39
CA LYS A 424 -9.80 26.23 1.07
C LYS A 424 -10.63 25.80 2.27
#